data_1bca14bb447f96d610f56c9ecd09f93a
#
_entry.id   1bca14bb447f96d610f56c9ecd09f93a
#
_cell.length_a   1.000
_cell.length_b   1.000
_cell.length_c   1.000
_cell.angle_alpha   90.00
_cell.angle_beta   90.00
_cell.angle_gamma   90.00
#
_symmetry.space_group_name_H-M   'P 1'
#
loop_
_entity.id
_entity.type
_entity.pdbx_description
1 polymer ?
#
loop_
_entity_poly.entity_id
_entity_poly.type
_entity_poly.pdbx_seq_one_letter_code
_entity_poly.pdbx_strand_id
1 'polypeptide(L)'
;MENLSSVEKHFFDRQSIKNQSLEIPYIILENFPQLGLITSLRFLEWASENPDGVVSLPTGKTPEYFIKWTHHILKNWENKNIEKLRFENGLFIKESPNLSGLKFVQIDEFYPLNPNQHNSFYNYVCKYYIDGFGLNIEDALLINSDKIPLANNKSRQIIFPNNQIDLT
;
A
#
# COMPACT_ATOMS: atom_id res chain seq x y z
N MET A 1 -9.95 15.88 -18.46
CA MET A 1 -8.99 14.74 -18.48
C MET A 1 -7.53 15.20 -18.46
N GLU A 2 -7.25 16.41 -17.99
CA GLU A 2 -5.90 17.02 -18.08
C GLU A 2 -4.87 16.52 -17.03
N ASN A 3 -5.28 15.73 -16.03
CA ASN A 3 -4.41 15.36 -14.90
C ASN A 3 -4.20 13.84 -14.72
N LEU A 4 -4.41 13.01 -15.75
CA LEU A 4 -4.12 11.59 -15.66
C LEU A 4 -2.61 11.32 -15.79
N SER A 5 -2.08 10.41 -14.96
CA SER A 5 -0.70 9.92 -15.06
C SER A 5 -0.47 9.09 -16.33
N SER A 6 0.78 8.73 -16.62
CA SER A 6 1.07 7.92 -17.81
C SER A 6 0.51 6.49 -17.69
N VAL A 7 0.57 5.92 -16.50
CA VAL A 7 -0.06 4.63 -16.19
C VAL A 7 -1.59 4.71 -16.36
N GLU A 8 -2.23 5.72 -15.77
CA GLU A 8 -3.69 5.90 -15.88
C GLU A 8 -4.13 6.11 -17.32
N LYS A 9 -3.46 6.95 -18.10
CA LYS A 9 -3.73 7.16 -19.53
C LYS A 9 -3.64 5.87 -20.31
N HIS A 10 -2.58 5.08 -20.07
CA HIS A 10 -2.38 3.83 -20.77
C HIS A 10 -3.55 2.85 -20.59
N PHE A 11 -4.03 2.69 -19.35
CA PHE A 11 -5.17 1.81 -19.07
C PHE A 11 -6.50 2.42 -19.51
N PHE A 12 -6.64 3.73 -19.44
CA PHE A 12 -7.85 4.44 -19.87
C PHE A 12 -8.06 4.35 -21.39
N ASP A 13 -7.01 4.53 -22.18
CA ASP A 13 -7.05 4.49 -23.64
C ASP A 13 -7.39 3.09 -24.19
N ARG A 14 -7.08 2.04 -23.43
CA ARG A 14 -7.41 0.64 -23.78
C ARG A 14 -8.87 0.27 -23.52
N GLN A 15 -9.60 1.07 -22.77
CA GLN A 15 -11.01 0.79 -22.49
C GLN A 15 -11.93 1.35 -23.57
N SER A 16 -12.74 0.45 -24.15
CA SER A 16 -13.74 0.81 -25.16
C SER A 16 -14.97 1.54 -24.59
N ILE A 17 -14.98 1.86 -23.29
CA ILE A 17 -16.16 2.44 -22.60
C ILE A 17 -16.17 3.95 -22.83
N LYS A 18 -16.85 4.37 -23.87
CA LYS A 18 -17.01 5.80 -24.23
C LYS A 18 -18.12 6.53 -23.47
N ASN A 19 -18.98 5.84 -22.73
CA ASN A 19 -20.12 6.43 -22.01
C ASN A 19 -19.87 6.38 -20.51
N GLN A 20 -19.04 7.30 -20.02
CA GLN A 20 -18.93 7.49 -18.57
C GLN A 20 -20.02 8.46 -18.13
N SER A 21 -21.06 7.91 -17.50
CA SER A 21 -22.11 8.69 -16.84
C SER A 21 -21.68 9.27 -15.48
N LEU A 22 -20.47 8.93 -15.04
CA LEU A 22 -19.91 9.41 -13.77
C LEU A 22 -18.97 10.59 -14.01
N GLU A 23 -19.02 11.56 -13.12
CA GLU A 23 -18.15 12.74 -13.13
C GLU A 23 -16.69 12.39 -12.82
N ILE A 24 -16.46 11.27 -12.12
CA ILE A 24 -15.14 10.77 -11.75
C ILE A 24 -14.68 9.72 -12.76
N PRO A 25 -13.48 9.89 -13.36
CA PRO A 25 -12.91 8.87 -14.24
C PRO A 25 -12.72 7.54 -13.50
N TYR A 26 -13.04 6.43 -14.15
CA TYR A 26 -12.83 5.10 -13.59
C TYR A 26 -12.32 4.13 -14.63
N ILE A 27 -11.64 3.09 -14.17
CA ILE A 27 -11.09 2.02 -14.98
C ILE A 27 -11.73 0.70 -14.53
N ILE A 28 -12.28 -0.06 -15.46
CA ILE A 28 -12.83 -1.40 -15.21
C ILE A 28 -11.75 -2.42 -15.52
N LEU A 29 -11.50 -3.32 -14.59
CA LEU A 29 -10.52 -4.39 -14.72
C LEU A 29 -11.19 -5.75 -14.57
N GLU A 30 -10.64 -6.78 -15.22
CA GLU A 30 -11.25 -8.10 -15.28
C GLU A 30 -11.16 -8.88 -13.96
N ASN A 31 -10.11 -8.61 -13.17
CA ASN A 31 -9.84 -9.39 -11.96
C ASN A 31 -8.95 -8.65 -10.96
N PHE A 32 -8.88 -9.18 -9.73
CA PHE A 32 -8.05 -8.62 -8.65
C PHE A 32 -6.54 -8.60 -8.95
N PRO A 33 -5.91 -9.60 -9.59
CA PRO A 33 -4.51 -9.50 -10.01
C PRO A 33 -4.22 -8.30 -10.91
N GLN A 34 -5.08 -8.00 -11.88
CA GLN A 34 -4.93 -6.81 -12.73
C GLN A 34 -5.12 -5.52 -11.94
N LEU A 35 -6.11 -5.49 -11.03
CA LEU A 35 -6.30 -4.35 -10.13
C LEU A 35 -5.04 -4.11 -9.28
N GLY A 36 -4.47 -5.17 -8.72
CA GLY A 36 -3.23 -5.08 -7.96
C GLY A 36 -2.06 -4.58 -8.80
N LEU A 37 -1.93 -5.02 -10.05
CA LEU A 37 -0.88 -4.58 -10.96
C LEU A 37 -0.99 -3.08 -11.26
N ILE A 38 -2.15 -2.60 -11.71
CA ILE A 38 -2.33 -1.17 -12.04
C ILE A 38 -2.13 -0.29 -10.82
N THR A 39 -2.65 -0.71 -9.65
CA THR A 39 -2.47 0.03 -8.39
C THR A 39 -0.99 0.10 -8.01
N SER A 40 -0.24 -1.00 -8.19
CA SER A 40 1.20 -1.04 -7.94
C SER A 40 1.97 -0.10 -8.87
N LEU A 41 1.71 -0.16 -10.17
CA LEU A 41 2.36 0.70 -11.15
C LEU A 41 2.07 2.17 -10.89
N ARG A 42 0.82 2.52 -10.59
CA ARG A 42 0.41 3.89 -10.26
C ARG A 42 1.04 4.38 -8.96
N PHE A 43 1.14 3.50 -7.94
CA PHE A 43 1.84 3.82 -6.70
C PHE A 43 3.33 4.10 -6.93
N LEU A 44 4.01 3.26 -7.70
CA LEU A 44 5.44 3.44 -8.02
C LEU A 44 5.69 4.70 -8.85
N GLU A 45 4.79 5.01 -9.80
CA GLU A 45 4.83 6.26 -10.56
C GLU A 45 4.71 7.47 -9.62
N TRP A 46 3.70 7.48 -8.76
CA TRP A 46 3.49 8.55 -7.80
C TRP A 46 4.67 8.69 -6.82
N ALA A 47 5.20 7.59 -6.32
CA ALA A 47 6.33 7.60 -5.40
C ALA A 47 7.61 8.16 -6.04
N SER A 48 7.83 7.91 -7.34
CA SER A 48 8.97 8.49 -8.06
C SER A 48 8.88 10.02 -8.21
N GLU A 49 7.66 10.53 -8.30
CA GLU A 49 7.39 11.97 -8.42
C GLU A 49 7.32 12.67 -7.04
N ASN A 50 7.11 11.90 -5.97
CA ASN A 50 6.91 12.40 -4.60
C ASN A 50 7.79 11.64 -3.60
N PRO A 51 9.12 11.77 -3.66
CA PRO A 51 10.03 10.98 -2.82
C PRO A 51 9.86 11.21 -1.30
N ASP A 52 9.35 12.38 -0.89
CA ASP A 52 9.05 12.73 0.50
C ASP A 52 7.54 12.76 0.79
N GLY A 53 6.76 12.10 -0.05
CA GLY A 53 5.30 12.09 0.03
C GLY A 53 4.76 11.39 1.27
N VAL A 54 3.51 11.68 1.62
CA VAL A 54 2.79 11.01 2.70
C VAL A 54 1.85 9.98 2.10
N VAL A 55 1.92 8.74 2.59
CA VAL A 55 1.09 7.63 2.11
C VAL A 55 0.36 6.94 3.26
N SER A 56 -0.88 6.54 2.98
CA SER A 56 -1.68 5.72 3.87
C SER A 56 -2.29 4.59 3.03
N LEU A 57 -2.07 3.35 3.44
CA LEU A 57 -2.44 2.17 2.66
C LEU A 57 -3.35 1.24 3.49
N PRO A 58 -4.35 0.59 2.86
CA PRO A 58 -5.27 -0.28 3.53
C PRO A 58 -4.63 -1.59 3.97
N THR A 59 -5.24 -2.25 4.95
CA THR A 59 -4.88 -3.58 5.43
C THR A 59 -5.88 -4.66 4.97
N GLY A 60 -5.63 -5.91 5.32
CA GLY A 60 -6.52 -7.03 5.03
C GLY A 60 -6.28 -7.70 3.68
N LYS A 61 -7.32 -8.33 3.12
CA LYS A 61 -7.22 -9.14 1.88
C LYS A 61 -7.25 -8.31 0.59
N THR A 62 -7.89 -7.15 0.62
CA THR A 62 -8.07 -6.31 -0.58
C THR A 62 -6.75 -5.87 -1.23
N PRO A 63 -5.73 -5.39 -0.48
CA PRO A 63 -4.47 -4.96 -1.07
C PRO A 63 -3.48 -6.11 -1.38
N GLU A 64 -3.86 -7.36 -1.21
CA GLU A 64 -2.95 -8.50 -1.35
C GLU A 64 -2.19 -8.52 -2.68
N TYR A 65 -2.89 -8.33 -3.80
CA TYR A 65 -2.25 -8.32 -5.12
C TYR A 65 -1.45 -7.04 -5.39
N PHE A 66 -1.87 -5.91 -4.85
CA PHE A 66 -1.09 -4.67 -4.86
C PHE A 66 0.26 -4.87 -4.15
N ILE A 67 0.26 -5.45 -2.95
CA ILE A 67 1.47 -5.74 -2.19
C ILE A 67 2.37 -6.71 -2.94
N LYS A 68 1.82 -7.82 -3.43
CA LYS A 68 2.58 -8.82 -4.19
C LYS A 68 3.24 -8.23 -5.43
N TRP A 69 2.52 -7.44 -6.21
CA TRP A 69 3.06 -6.80 -7.40
C TRP A 69 4.12 -5.76 -7.07
N THR A 70 3.89 -4.91 -6.07
CA THR A 70 4.86 -3.90 -5.64
C THR A 70 6.18 -4.55 -5.21
N HIS A 71 6.12 -5.56 -4.35
CA HIS A 71 7.30 -6.34 -3.96
C HIS A 71 8.00 -6.98 -5.15
N HIS A 72 7.24 -7.62 -6.02
CA HIS A 72 7.80 -8.31 -7.18
C HIS A 72 8.51 -7.36 -8.13
N ILE A 73 7.91 -6.22 -8.42
CA ILE A 73 8.47 -5.20 -9.31
C ILE A 73 9.71 -4.58 -8.69
N LEU A 74 9.67 -4.13 -7.43
CA LEU A 74 10.81 -3.52 -6.76
C LEU A 74 12.01 -4.49 -6.66
N LYS A 75 11.76 -5.73 -6.26
CA LYS A 75 12.82 -6.75 -6.12
C LYS A 75 13.47 -7.13 -7.44
N ASN A 76 12.76 -7.02 -8.55
CA ASN A 76 13.22 -7.45 -9.86
C ASN A 76 13.33 -6.29 -10.86
N TRP A 77 13.55 -5.07 -10.38
CA TRP A 77 13.50 -3.86 -11.19
C TRP A 77 14.35 -3.92 -12.45
N GLU A 78 15.58 -4.44 -12.35
CA GLU A 78 16.55 -4.57 -13.44
C GLU A 78 16.28 -5.78 -14.36
N ASN A 79 15.27 -6.59 -14.03
CA ASN A 79 14.94 -7.74 -14.87
C ASN A 79 14.22 -7.28 -16.16
N LYS A 80 14.72 -7.71 -17.32
CA LYS A 80 14.17 -7.33 -18.64
C LYS A 80 12.68 -7.62 -18.82
N ASN A 81 12.18 -8.71 -18.21
CA ASN A 81 10.74 -9.02 -18.27
C ASN A 81 9.92 -8.05 -17.42
N ILE A 82 10.46 -7.61 -16.27
CA ILE A 82 9.81 -6.61 -15.42
C ILE A 82 9.91 -5.22 -16.04
N GLU A 83 11.03 -4.87 -16.65
CA GLU A 83 11.17 -3.64 -17.43
C GLU A 83 10.12 -3.60 -18.56
N LYS A 84 10.03 -4.67 -19.34
CA LYS A 84 9.04 -4.82 -20.39
C LYS A 84 7.61 -4.69 -19.86
N LEU A 85 7.29 -5.40 -18.75
CA LEU A 85 5.97 -5.31 -18.10
C LEU A 85 5.65 -3.88 -17.68
N ARG A 86 6.60 -3.16 -17.07
CA ARG A 86 6.41 -1.75 -16.67
C ARG A 86 6.09 -0.87 -17.88
N PHE A 87 6.91 -0.95 -18.92
CA PHE A 87 6.75 -0.12 -20.12
C PHE A 87 5.47 -0.46 -20.91
N GLU A 88 5.14 -1.75 -21.04
CA GLU A 88 3.92 -2.19 -21.70
C GLU A 88 2.64 -1.79 -20.95
N ASN A 89 2.76 -1.38 -19.68
CA ASN A 89 1.65 -0.91 -18.85
C ASN A 89 1.77 0.57 -18.45
N GLY A 90 2.56 1.36 -19.18
CA GLY A 90 2.59 2.82 -19.06
C GLY A 90 3.52 3.38 -17.98
N LEU A 91 4.29 2.54 -17.28
CA LEU A 91 5.27 3.00 -16.30
C LEU A 91 6.66 3.20 -16.95
N PHE A 92 6.98 4.44 -17.30
CA PHE A 92 8.18 4.78 -18.09
C PHE A 92 9.38 5.24 -17.26
N ILE A 93 9.34 5.13 -15.94
CA ILE A 93 10.46 5.48 -15.07
C ILE A 93 11.60 4.46 -15.23
N LYS A 94 12.84 4.95 -15.35
CA LYS A 94 14.02 4.10 -15.58
C LYS A 94 14.58 3.55 -14.27
N GLU A 95 14.78 4.42 -13.30
CA GLU A 95 15.35 4.05 -12.00
C GLU A 95 14.27 3.60 -11.02
N SER A 96 14.61 2.66 -10.15
CA SER A 96 13.69 2.23 -9.09
C SER A 96 13.41 3.38 -8.14
N PRO A 97 12.13 3.69 -7.84
CA PRO A 97 11.83 4.73 -6.86
C PRO A 97 12.38 4.36 -5.49
N ASN A 98 13.00 5.32 -4.82
CA ASN A 98 13.41 5.15 -3.44
C ASN A 98 12.20 5.42 -2.53
N LEU A 99 11.69 4.37 -1.88
CA LEU A 99 10.53 4.49 -1.01
C LEU A 99 10.88 4.85 0.45
N SER A 100 12.18 4.84 0.82
CA SER A 100 12.60 5.11 2.20
C SER A 100 12.32 6.54 2.68
N GLY A 101 12.13 7.49 1.76
CA GLY A 101 11.76 8.87 2.09
C GLY A 101 10.27 9.09 2.32
N LEU A 102 9.42 8.15 1.96
CA LEU A 102 7.98 8.26 2.15
C LEU A 102 7.60 8.21 3.62
N LYS A 103 6.68 9.08 4.02
CA LYS A 103 6.08 9.07 5.36
C LYS A 103 4.82 8.21 5.35
N PHE A 104 4.73 7.27 6.26
CA PHE A 104 3.58 6.37 6.34
C PHE A 104 2.63 6.75 7.48
N VAL A 105 1.32 6.74 7.23
CA VAL A 105 0.30 6.96 8.26
C VAL A 105 -0.63 5.74 8.27
N GLN A 106 -0.65 5.02 9.39
CA GLN A 106 -1.58 3.90 9.58
C GLN A 106 -3.00 4.43 9.74
N ILE A 107 -3.98 3.79 9.06
CA ILE A 107 -5.37 4.25 9.01
C ILE A 107 -6.07 3.97 10.34
N ASP A 108 -5.99 2.73 10.83
CA ASP A 108 -6.74 2.25 11.98
C ASP A 108 -6.06 1.06 12.66
N GLU A 109 -6.55 0.68 13.83
CA GLU A 109 -6.20 -0.54 14.56
C GLU A 109 -7.34 -0.92 15.51
N PHE A 110 -7.49 -2.21 15.77
CA PHE A 110 -8.43 -2.70 16.77
C PHE A 110 -7.83 -2.65 18.18
N TYR A 111 -8.52 -2.01 19.08
CA TYR A 111 -8.13 -1.97 20.49
C TYR A 111 -9.07 -2.89 21.33
N PRO A 112 -8.53 -3.71 22.21
CA PRO A 112 -7.16 -3.80 22.75
C PRO A 112 -6.29 -4.90 22.12
N LEU A 113 -6.31 -5.06 20.81
CA LEU A 113 -5.58 -6.12 20.11
C LEU A 113 -4.07 -6.08 20.42
N ASN A 114 -3.45 -7.25 20.59
CA ASN A 114 -2.00 -7.37 20.75
C ASN A 114 -1.30 -6.97 19.45
N PRO A 115 -0.42 -5.97 19.42
CA PRO A 115 0.26 -5.51 18.22
C PRO A 115 1.17 -6.56 17.58
N ASN A 116 1.57 -7.60 18.30
CA ASN A 116 2.36 -8.72 17.77
C ASN A 116 1.51 -9.86 17.22
N GLN A 117 0.19 -9.75 17.31
CA GLN A 117 -0.73 -10.76 16.80
C GLN A 117 -0.82 -10.66 15.28
N HIS A 118 -0.90 -11.82 14.59
CA HIS A 118 -0.83 -11.89 13.12
C HIS A 118 -1.94 -11.09 12.40
N ASN A 119 -3.09 -10.92 13.04
CA ASN A 119 -4.24 -10.17 12.52
C ASN A 119 -4.29 -8.70 13.01
N SER A 120 -3.29 -8.23 13.77
CA SER A 120 -3.11 -6.81 14.08
C SER A 120 -2.74 -6.04 12.81
N PHE A 121 -3.38 -4.90 12.59
CA PHE A 121 -3.05 -4.03 11.46
C PHE A 121 -1.67 -3.38 11.64
N TYR A 122 -1.25 -3.11 12.88
CA TYR A 122 0.12 -2.70 13.16
C TYR A 122 1.13 -3.76 12.68
N ASN A 123 0.92 -5.04 13.03
CA ASN A 123 1.79 -6.13 12.57
C ASN A 123 1.78 -6.24 11.04
N TYR A 124 0.60 -6.15 10.44
CA TYR A 124 0.43 -6.18 8.99
C TYR A 124 1.21 -5.06 8.29
N VAL A 125 1.05 -3.82 8.76
CA VAL A 125 1.73 -2.64 8.22
C VAL A 125 3.24 -2.78 8.35
N CYS A 126 3.75 -3.14 9.54
CA CYS A 126 5.19 -3.35 9.75
C CYS A 126 5.74 -4.37 8.76
N LYS A 127 5.09 -5.52 8.63
CA LYS A 127 5.58 -6.63 7.80
C LYS A 127 5.51 -6.33 6.29
N TYR A 128 4.38 -5.83 5.82
CA TYR A 128 4.12 -5.76 4.38
C TYR A 128 4.47 -4.42 3.76
N TYR A 129 4.38 -3.33 4.52
CA TYR A 129 4.67 -2.00 4.01
C TYR A 129 6.01 -1.47 4.51
N ILE A 130 6.25 -1.44 5.83
CA ILE A 130 7.52 -0.90 6.34
C ILE A 130 8.67 -1.78 5.86
N ASP A 131 8.72 -3.05 6.25
CA ASP A 131 9.77 -3.98 5.87
C ASP A 131 9.69 -4.33 4.37
N GLY A 132 8.47 -4.59 3.91
CA GLY A 132 8.24 -5.10 2.57
C GLY A 132 8.51 -4.11 1.45
N PHE A 133 8.19 -2.84 1.62
CA PHE A 133 8.47 -1.78 0.63
C PHE A 133 9.77 -1.03 0.94
N GLY A 134 10.41 -1.31 2.08
CA GLY A 134 11.62 -0.61 2.51
C GLY A 134 11.37 0.81 2.98
N LEU A 135 10.20 1.05 3.62
CA LEU A 135 9.89 2.33 4.25
C LEU A 135 10.68 2.48 5.56
N ASN A 136 10.97 3.72 5.93
CA ASN A 136 11.63 3.98 7.21
C ASN A 136 10.60 4.01 8.35
N ILE A 137 10.75 3.16 9.35
CA ILE A 137 9.84 3.09 10.50
C ILE A 137 9.84 4.38 11.33
N GLU A 138 10.94 5.13 11.35
CA GLU A 138 11.04 6.40 12.07
C GLU A 138 10.20 7.50 11.41
N ASP A 139 9.88 7.36 10.12
CA ASP A 139 9.01 8.26 9.36
C ASP A 139 7.56 7.77 9.29
N ALA A 140 7.21 6.76 10.12
CA ALA A 140 5.89 6.17 10.15
C ALA A 140 5.11 6.53 11.42
N LEU A 141 3.91 7.06 11.25
CA LEU A 141 2.93 7.23 12.32
C LEU A 141 2.09 5.96 12.46
N LEU A 142 2.43 5.12 13.42
CA LEU A 142 1.82 3.81 13.62
C LEU A 142 0.99 3.78 14.91
N ILE A 143 -0.11 3.02 14.87
CA ILE A 143 -1.01 2.80 16.02
C ILE A 143 -0.61 1.50 16.72
N ASN A 144 0.27 1.62 17.72
CA ASN A 144 0.67 0.50 18.55
C ASN A 144 -0.17 0.51 19.85
N SER A 145 -1.04 -0.47 20.03
CA SER A 145 -1.95 -0.56 21.18
C SER A 145 -1.22 -0.68 22.53
N ASP A 146 0.01 -1.19 22.57
CA ASP A 146 0.82 -1.27 23.79
C ASP A 146 1.42 0.09 24.21
N LYS A 147 1.47 1.06 23.28
CA LYS A 147 1.97 2.41 23.54
C LYS A 147 0.86 3.42 23.86
N ILE A 148 -0.41 3.02 23.81
CA ILE A 148 -1.54 3.90 24.15
C ILE A 148 -1.53 4.13 25.67
N PRO A 149 -1.44 5.40 26.15
CA PRO A 149 -1.45 5.70 27.56
C PRO A 149 -2.82 5.40 28.18
N LEU A 150 -2.82 4.63 29.25
CA LEU A 150 -4.02 4.29 30.00
C LEU A 150 -4.03 4.99 31.35
N ALA A 151 -5.23 5.22 31.92
CA ALA A 151 -5.38 5.80 33.25
C ALA A 151 -4.58 5.00 34.30
N ASN A 152 -4.00 5.71 35.27
CA ASN A 152 -3.22 5.13 36.36
C ASN A 152 -1.95 4.37 35.96
N ASN A 153 -1.30 4.77 34.86
CA ASN A 153 -0.10 4.15 34.31
C ASN A 153 -0.21 2.63 34.08
N LYS A 154 -1.40 2.12 33.86
CA LYS A 154 -1.60 0.72 33.50
C LYS A 154 -1.25 0.53 32.02
N SER A 155 -0.73 -0.65 31.69
CA SER A 155 -0.55 -1.08 30.29
C SER A 155 -1.75 -1.91 29.81
N ARG A 156 -1.92 -2.02 28.50
CA ARG A 156 -2.93 -2.89 27.89
C ARG A 156 -2.82 -4.32 28.44
N GLN A 157 -1.62 -4.85 28.55
CA GLN A 157 -1.36 -6.22 29.03
C GLN A 157 -1.82 -6.44 30.48
N ILE A 158 -1.79 -5.40 31.32
CA ILE A 158 -2.29 -5.49 32.71
C ILE A 158 -3.83 -5.51 32.74
N ILE A 159 -4.45 -4.71 31.88
CA ILE A 159 -5.93 -4.59 31.85
C ILE A 159 -6.55 -5.77 31.09
N PHE A 160 -5.91 -6.22 30.03
CA PHE A 160 -6.37 -7.29 29.14
C PHE A 160 -5.32 -8.39 29.04
N PRO A 161 -5.02 -9.12 30.12
CA PRO A 161 -4.03 -10.19 30.10
C PRO A 161 -4.53 -11.33 29.17
N ASN A 162 -3.62 -11.86 28.36
CA ASN A 162 -3.89 -12.98 27.44
C ASN A 162 -5.01 -12.73 26.42
N ASN A 163 -5.29 -11.50 26.09
CA ASN A 163 -6.36 -11.17 25.15
C ASN A 163 -5.90 -11.46 23.72
N GLN A 164 -6.41 -12.55 23.16
CA GLN A 164 -6.36 -12.83 21.72
C GLN A 164 -7.74 -12.53 21.15
N ILE A 165 -7.79 -11.61 20.20
CA ILE A 165 -9.01 -11.29 19.49
C ILE A 165 -8.96 -12.00 18.14
N ASP A 166 -9.90 -12.89 17.92
CA ASP A 166 -10.13 -13.52 16.62
C ASP A 166 -11.05 -12.59 15.81
N LEU A 167 -10.55 -12.13 14.67
CA LEU A 167 -11.27 -11.26 13.74
C LEU A 167 -11.70 -12.00 12.46
N THR A 168 -11.64 -13.35 12.45
CA THR A 168 -12.07 -14.18 11.30
C THR A 168 -13.57 -14.38 11.27
#